data_effed75bd0ca8d9ff0aa1475eea99ec5
#
_entry.id   effed75bd0ca8d9ff0aa1475eea99ec5
#
_cell.length_a   1.000
_cell.length_b   1.000
_cell.length_c   1.000
_cell.angle_alpha   90.00
_cell.angle_beta   90.00
_cell.angle_gamma   90.00
#
_symmetry.space_group_name_H-M   'P 1'
#
loop_
_entity.id
_entity.type
_entity.pdbx_description
1 polymer ?
#
loop_
_entity_poly.entity_id
_entity_poly.type
_entity_poly.pdbx_seq_one_letter_code
_entity_poly.pdbx_strand_id
1 'polypeptide(L)' 'MFGRVTKYDIHRGFGFILGEDGNTYFIHHSKLYGEQIARGYYVFFKPFQNERSDYNAKCVNVIEVPERKSKQNRRKR' A
#
# COMPACT_ATOMS: atom_id res chain seq x y z
N MET A 1 2.01 -11.81 -2.46
CA MET A 1 2.93 -11.33 -1.41
C MET A 1 2.22 -10.33 -0.52
N PHE A 2 2.44 -10.42 0.77
CA PHE A 2 1.90 -9.45 1.72
C PHE A 2 2.86 -8.30 1.89
N GLY A 3 2.32 -7.14 2.19
CA GLY A 3 3.13 -5.97 2.43
C GLY A 3 2.36 -4.87 3.12
N ARG A 4 3.07 -3.81 3.45
CA ARG A 4 2.46 -2.65 4.10
C ARG A 4 2.80 -1.41 3.31
N VAL A 5 1.77 -0.59 3.04
CA VAL A 5 1.98 0.65 2.31
C VAL A 5 2.76 1.61 3.21
N THR A 6 3.92 2.03 2.73
CA THR A 6 4.75 2.95 3.49
C THR A 6 4.53 4.39 3.08
N LYS A 7 4.08 4.61 1.84
CA LYS A 7 3.84 5.94 1.33
C LYS A 7 2.88 5.84 0.16
N TYR A 8 1.95 6.74 0.07
CA TYR A 8 1.11 6.86 -1.12
C TYR A 8 0.72 8.33 -1.29
N ASP A 9 1.04 8.87 -2.46
CA ASP A 9 0.72 10.26 -2.79
C ASP A 9 -0.48 10.24 -3.74
N ILE A 10 -1.64 10.60 -3.20
CA ILE A 10 -2.88 10.52 -3.97
C ILE A 10 -2.89 11.52 -5.11
N HIS A 11 -2.18 12.63 -4.95
CA HIS A 11 -2.16 13.66 -6.00
C HIS A 11 -1.27 13.24 -7.16
N ARG A 12 -0.19 12.57 -6.88
CA ARG A 12 0.70 12.09 -7.92
C ARG A 12 0.34 10.70 -8.43
N GLY A 13 -0.44 9.98 -7.64
CA GLY A 13 -0.94 8.68 -8.08
C GLY A 13 0.05 7.55 -7.99
N PHE A 14 0.97 7.59 -7.03
CA PHE A 14 1.90 6.48 -6.83
C PHE A 14 2.37 6.43 -5.39
N GLY A 15 2.96 5.30 -5.05
CA GLY A 15 3.49 5.11 -3.72
C GLY A 15 4.36 3.88 -3.65
N PHE A 16 4.56 3.40 -2.42
CA PHE A 16 5.47 2.27 -2.18
C PHE A 16 4.88 1.33 -1.15
N ILE A 17 5.16 0.05 -1.33
CA ILE A 17 4.73 -1.02 -0.44
C ILE A 17 5.99 -1.76 0.01
N LEU A 18 6.15 -1.89 1.32
CA LEU A 18 7.23 -2.72 1.86
C LEU A 18 6.73 -4.15 1.91
N GLY A 19 7.32 -4.99 1.08
CA GLY A 19 6.92 -6.39 1.00
C GLY A 19 7.46 -7.23 2.13
N GLU A 20 6.85 -8.38 2.32
CA GLU A 20 7.28 -9.31 3.38
C GLU A 20 8.70 -9.82 3.15
N ASP A 21 9.20 -9.69 1.93
CA ASP A 21 10.57 -10.07 1.59
C ASP A 21 11.59 -8.99 1.90
N GLY A 22 11.14 -7.85 2.44
CA GLY A 22 12.02 -6.75 2.79
C GLY A 22 12.29 -5.76 1.66
N ASN A 23 11.78 -6.03 0.46
CA ASN A 23 11.97 -5.11 -0.66
C ASN A 23 10.83 -4.11 -0.72
N THR A 24 11.13 -2.94 -1.27
CA THR A 24 10.13 -1.91 -1.46
C THR A 24 9.64 -1.95 -2.90
N TYR A 25 8.32 -2.02 -3.05
CA TYR A 25 7.67 -2.17 -4.35
C TYR A 25 6.94 -0.90 -4.73
N PHE A 26 7.12 -0.48 -5.97
CA PHE A 26 6.46 0.70 -6.53
C PHE A 26 5.02 0.33 -6.90
N ILE A 27 4.07 1.18 -6.52
CA ILE A 27 2.67 1.00 -6.90
C ILE A 27 2.15 2.25 -7.57
N HIS A 28 1.60 2.09 -8.77
CA HIS A 28 1.00 3.18 -9.51
C HIS A 28 -0.51 3.03 -9.46
N HIS A 29 -1.22 4.16 -9.45
CA HIS A 29 -2.68 4.12 -9.29
C HIS A 29 -3.37 3.29 -10.36
N SER A 30 -2.77 3.22 -11.56
CA SER A 30 -3.35 2.43 -12.65
C SER A 30 -3.41 0.93 -12.31
N LYS A 31 -2.64 0.49 -11.34
CA LYS A 31 -2.63 -0.92 -10.93
C LYS A 31 -3.53 -1.18 -9.75
N LEU A 32 -4.26 -0.19 -9.28
CA LEU A 32 -5.15 -0.35 -8.13
C LEU A 32 -6.56 -0.77 -8.54
N TYR A 33 -6.97 -0.46 -9.76
CA TYR A 33 -8.29 -0.85 -10.27
C TYR A 33 -9.42 -0.45 -9.32
N GLY A 34 -9.34 0.79 -8.83
CA GLY A 34 -10.37 1.30 -7.94
C GLY A 34 -10.13 1.05 -6.47
N GLU A 35 -9.16 0.22 -6.14
CA GLU A 35 -8.80 -0.02 -4.75
C GLU A 35 -8.15 1.22 -4.18
N GLN A 36 -8.55 1.61 -2.98
CA GLN A 36 -7.95 2.78 -2.33
C GLN A 36 -6.96 2.32 -1.28
N ILE A 37 -5.78 2.91 -1.32
CA ILE A 37 -4.74 2.59 -0.34
C ILE A 37 -4.23 3.88 0.28
N ALA A 38 -3.62 3.73 1.45
CA ALA A 38 -3.00 4.83 2.15
C ALA A 38 -1.88 4.27 3.02
N ARG A 39 -1.04 5.16 3.49
CA ARG A 39 0.06 4.77 4.36
C ARG A 39 -0.45 3.94 5.53
N GLY A 40 0.21 2.83 5.78
CA GLY A 40 -0.12 1.96 6.90
C GLY A 40 -1.04 0.81 6.55
N TYR A 41 -1.67 0.85 5.37
CA TYR A 41 -2.56 -0.23 4.96
C TYR A 41 -1.78 -1.50 4.76
N TYR A 42 -2.37 -2.62 5.17
CA TYR A 42 -1.78 -3.93 4.95
C TYR A 42 -2.46 -4.54 3.73
N VAL A 43 -1.66 -4.99 2.78
CA VAL A 43 -2.18 -5.39 1.48
C VAL A 43 -1.57 -6.71 1.03
N PHE A 44 -2.26 -7.37 0.12
CA PHE A 44 -1.71 -8.48 -0.64
C PHE A 44 -1.56 -8.00 -2.07
N PHE A 45 -0.43 -8.29 -2.69
CA PHE A 45 -0.17 -7.83 -4.05
C PHE A 45 0.68 -8.84 -4.80
N LYS A 46 0.75 -8.67 -6.11
CA LYS A 46 1.61 -9.48 -6.96
C LYS A 46 2.77 -8.63 -7.42
N PRO A 47 4.01 -9.09 -7.18
CA PRO A 47 5.17 -8.35 -7.71
C PRO A 47 5.32 -8.62 -9.20
N PHE A 48 5.87 -7.65 -9.91
CA PHE A 48 6.22 -7.83 -11.30
C PHE A 48 7.38 -6.92 -11.67
N GLN A 49 8.04 -7.25 -12.78
CA GLN A 49 9.17 -6.49 -13.30
C GLN A 49 8.75 -5.78 -14.57
N ASN A 50 9.34 -4.61 -14.79
CA ASN A 50 9.22 -3.93 -16.07
C ASN A 50 10.54 -3.24 -16.36
N GLU A 51 10.55 -2.42 -17.41
CA GLU A 51 11.79 -1.77 -17.85
C GLU A 51 12.31 -0.78 -16.83
N ARG A 52 11.44 -0.23 -16.01
CA ARG A 52 11.83 0.81 -15.07
C ARG A 52 12.32 0.25 -13.74
N SER A 53 11.79 -0.88 -13.34
CA SER A 53 12.07 -1.37 -12.00
C SER A 53 11.85 -2.86 -11.94
N ASP A 54 12.68 -3.51 -11.11
CA ASP A 54 12.49 -4.92 -10.80
C ASP A 54 11.42 -5.13 -9.75
N TYR A 55 11.02 -4.06 -9.05
CA TYR A 55 10.13 -4.18 -7.90
C TYR A 55 8.90 -3.31 -8.10
N ASN A 56 7.86 -3.91 -8.69
CA ASN A 56 6.59 -3.23 -8.91
C ASN A 56 5.47 -4.09 -8.35
N ALA A 57 4.37 -3.45 -7.95
CA ALA A 57 3.22 -4.13 -7.40
C ALA A 57 2.02 -3.98 -8.31
N LYS A 58 1.22 -5.04 -8.41
CA LYS A 58 -0.05 -5.03 -9.12
C LYS A 58 -1.03 -5.94 -8.39
N CYS A 59 -2.28 -5.91 -8.81
CA CYS A 59 -3.32 -6.76 -8.22
C CYS A 59 -3.38 -6.58 -6.70
N VAL A 60 -3.43 -5.32 -6.28
CA VAL A 60 -3.38 -4.98 -4.86
C VAL A 60 -4.75 -5.17 -4.24
N ASN A 61 -4.79 -5.88 -3.12
CA ASN A 61 -6.01 -6.06 -2.33
C ASN A 61 -5.74 -5.64 -0.91
N VAL A 62 -6.61 -4.79 -0.36
CA VAL A 62 -6.46 -4.36 1.03
C VAL A 62 -6.90 -5.48 1.95
N ILE A 63 -6.01 -5.88 2.84
CA ILE A 63 -6.30 -6.92 3.83
C ILE A 63 -6.75 -6.29 5.13
N GLU A 64 -6.09 -5.20 5.53
CA GLU A 64 -6.38 -4.59 6.81
C GLU A 64 -6.09 -3.11 6.76
N VAL A 65 -7.04 -2.33 7.27
CA VAL A 65 -6.86 -0.88 7.42
C VAL A 65 -6.56 -0.63 8.89
N PRO A 66 -5.44 0.05 9.19
CA PRO A 66 -5.10 0.29 10.60
C PRO A 66 -6.19 1.12 11.28
N GLU A 67 -6.48 0.79 12.52
CA GLU A 67 -7.40 1.60 13.30
C GLU A 67 -6.75 2.87 13.71
N ARG A 68 -7.55 3.93 13.60
CA ARG A 68 -7.04 5.15 14.13
C ARG A 68 -7.43 5.26 15.55
N LYS A 69 -6.77 5.43 16.35
CA LYS A 69 -7.18 5.42 17.70
C LYS A 69 -7.74 6.71 18.16
N SER A 70 -7.92 6.41 17.57
CA SER A 70 -8.38 7.07 17.72
C SER A 70 -8.69 7.62 18.12
N LYS A 71 -8.56 7.95 18.08
CA LYS A 71 -8.89 8.35 18.21
C LYS A 71 -9.42 8.21 19.03
N GLN A 72 -9.26 8.00 19.33
CA GLN A 72 -9.88 7.72 19.91
C GLN A 72 -10.08 7.78 20.71
N ASN A 73 -9.93 8.07 21.03
CA ASN A 73 -10.26 8.08 21.70
C ASN A 73 -10.51 8.42 22.39
N ARG A 74 -10.38 8.80 22.47
CA ARG A 74 -10.73 9.09 23.02
C ARG A 74 -11.21 9.22 23.75
N ARG A 75 -11.20 9.53 24.08
CA ARG A 75 -11.71 9.56 24.71
C ARG A 75 -12.15 9.64 25.41
N LYS A 76 -12.12 9.86 25.69
CA LYS A 76 -12.58 9.79 26.29
C LYS A 76 -12.95 9.80 26.93
N ARG A 77 -12.82 10.19 27.22
CA ARG A 77 -13.19 10.05 27.80
C ARG A 77 -13.34 10.10 28.27
#